data_17da3493de53270739ab8b8ac453853a
#
_entry.id   17da3493de53270739ab8b8ac453853a
#
_cell.length_a   1.000
_cell.length_b   1.000
_cell.length_c   1.000
_cell.angle_alpha   90.00
_cell.angle_beta   90.00
_cell.angle_gamma   90.00
#
_symmetry.space_group_name_H-M   'P 1'
#
loop_
_entity.id
_entity.type
_entity.pdbx_description
1 polymer ?
#
loop_
_entity_poly.entity_id
_entity_poly.type
_entity_poly.pdbx_seq_one_letter_code
_entity_poly.pdbx_strand_id
1 'polypeptide(L)'
;MGAEPMRVLIADDEPLARERLRAMLIAQPGVEVVAEAGDGHAALHACAEHHPDMVLLDISMPGIDGLETARHLAEFEPRPMVVFCTAYDQHAL
;
A
#
# COMPACT_ATOMS: atom_id res chain seq x y z
N MET A 1 26.89 -5.09 -2.30
CA MET A 1 26.43 -4.93 -2.75
C MET A 1 25.25 -5.17 -2.56
N GLY A 2 24.65 -5.09 -2.25
CA GLY A 2 23.50 -5.34 -1.89
C GLY A 2 22.46 -4.90 -2.74
N ALA A 3 21.42 -5.56 -2.73
CA ALA A 3 20.27 -5.17 -3.47
C ALA A 3 19.65 -3.99 -2.79
N GLU A 4 19.00 -3.17 -3.56
CA GLU A 4 18.25 -2.09 -3.02
C GLU A 4 17.03 -2.61 -2.31
N PRO A 5 16.55 -1.93 -1.29
CA PRO A 5 15.36 -2.40 -0.60
C PRO A 5 14.13 -2.30 -1.49
N MET A 6 13.16 -3.15 -1.21
CA MET A 6 11.86 -3.04 -1.84
C MET A 6 11.11 -1.92 -1.16
N ARG A 7 10.68 -0.94 -1.92
CA ARG A 7 10.04 0.25 -1.40
C ARG A 7 8.54 0.08 -1.45
N VAL A 8 7.89 0.22 -0.31
CA VAL A 8 6.49 -0.16 -0.15
C VAL A 8 5.67 1.04 0.31
N LEU A 9 4.51 1.20 -0.32
CA LEU A 9 3.50 2.16 0.11
C LEU A 9 2.37 1.36 0.76
N ILE A 10 1.92 1.79 1.93
CA ILE A 10 0.80 1.17 2.62
C ILE A 10 -0.41 2.08 2.48
N ALA A 11 -1.52 1.56 1.99
CA ALA A 11 -2.75 2.32 1.83
C ALA A 11 -3.89 1.62 2.55
N ASP A 12 -4.37 2.22 3.62
CA ASP A 12 -5.42 1.64 4.45
C ASP A 12 -6.02 2.79 5.26
N ASP A 13 -7.34 2.85 5.34
CA ASP A 13 -7.97 3.97 6.03
C ASP A 13 -7.96 3.82 7.55
N GLU A 14 -7.55 2.68 8.06
CA GLU A 14 -7.48 2.45 9.49
C GLU A 14 -6.08 2.70 10.00
N PRO A 15 -5.87 3.70 10.84
CA PRO A 15 -4.51 3.99 11.32
C PRO A 15 -3.85 2.83 12.03
N LEU A 16 -4.63 2.06 12.80
CA LEU A 16 -4.05 0.93 13.51
C LEU A 16 -3.63 -0.18 12.56
N ALA A 17 -4.37 -0.36 11.48
CA ALA A 17 -3.99 -1.35 10.48
C ALA A 17 -2.70 -0.95 9.78
N ARG A 18 -2.57 0.34 9.46
CA ARG A 18 -1.33 0.83 8.85
C ARG A 18 -0.15 0.63 9.79
N GLU A 19 -0.36 0.91 11.08
CA GLU A 19 0.68 0.77 12.05
C GLU A 19 1.14 -0.67 12.18
N ARG A 20 0.21 -1.59 12.18
CA ARG A 20 0.52 -2.99 12.25
C ARG A 20 1.28 -3.48 11.03
N LEU A 21 0.82 -3.10 9.85
CA LEU A 21 1.50 -3.47 8.62
C LEU A 21 2.90 -2.89 8.58
N ARG A 22 3.03 -1.64 9.00
CA ARG A 22 4.33 -1.00 9.02
C ARG A 22 5.28 -1.73 9.94
N ALA A 23 4.82 -2.08 11.14
CA ALA A 23 5.67 -2.80 12.08
C ALA A 23 6.13 -4.14 11.54
N MET A 24 5.24 -4.84 10.85
CA MET A 24 5.59 -6.11 10.27
C MET A 24 6.58 -5.96 9.13
N LEU A 25 6.42 -4.93 8.33
CA LEU A 25 7.29 -4.74 7.17
C LEU A 25 8.68 -4.27 7.55
N ILE A 26 8.78 -3.36 8.51
CA ILE A 26 10.09 -2.87 8.88
C ILE A 26 10.93 -3.92 9.60
N ALA A 27 10.29 -4.99 10.07
CA ALA A 27 11.02 -6.08 10.66
C ALA A 27 11.63 -6.99 9.61
N GLN A 28 11.27 -6.82 8.35
CA GLN A 28 11.78 -7.67 7.28
C GLN A 28 13.02 -7.03 6.66
N PRO A 29 14.11 -7.80 6.53
CA PRO A 29 15.28 -7.23 5.86
C PRO A 29 14.95 -6.98 4.39
N GLY A 30 15.46 -5.90 3.87
CA GLY A 30 15.28 -5.59 2.47
C GLY A 30 13.97 -4.93 2.13
N VAL A 31 13.21 -4.46 3.12
CA VAL A 31 11.94 -3.78 2.87
C VAL A 31 11.99 -2.41 3.52
N GLU A 32 11.51 -1.42 2.80
CA GLU A 32 11.45 -0.05 3.29
C GLU A 32 10.05 0.49 3.06
N VAL A 33 9.40 1.00 4.10
CA VAL A 33 8.10 1.64 3.96
C VAL A 33 8.35 3.10 3.64
N VAL A 34 8.01 3.51 2.42
CA VAL A 34 8.34 4.85 1.98
C VAL A 34 7.20 5.84 2.20
N ALA A 35 5.98 5.36 2.36
CA ALA A 35 4.85 6.25 2.59
C ALA A 35 3.65 5.47 3.08
N GLU A 36 2.69 6.19 3.66
CA GLU A 36 1.42 5.62 4.07
C GLU A 36 0.33 6.54 3.58
N ALA A 37 -0.80 5.98 3.24
CA ALA A 37 -1.94 6.74 2.75
C ALA A 37 -3.20 6.26 3.42
N GLY A 38 -4.10 7.16 3.72
CA GLY A 38 -5.33 6.84 4.41
C GLY A 38 -6.54 6.68 3.50
N ASP A 39 -6.37 6.95 2.21
CA ASP A 39 -7.47 6.76 1.25
C ASP A 39 -6.86 6.62 -0.14
N GLY A 40 -7.72 6.37 -1.12
CA GLY A 40 -7.27 6.09 -2.48
C GLY A 40 -6.59 7.27 -3.15
N HIS A 41 -7.12 8.47 -2.96
CA HIS A 41 -6.52 9.64 -3.57
C HIS A 41 -5.13 9.91 -2.98
N ALA A 42 -5.00 9.76 -1.66
CA ALA A 42 -3.71 9.93 -1.02
C ALA A 42 -2.73 8.86 -1.50
N ALA A 43 -3.23 7.65 -1.76
CA ALA A 43 -2.38 6.58 -2.27
C ALA A 43 -1.85 6.91 -3.65
N LEU A 44 -2.71 7.45 -4.52
CA LEU A 44 -2.27 7.81 -5.87
C LEU A 44 -1.24 8.94 -5.82
N HIS A 45 -1.48 9.91 -4.96
CA HIS A 45 -0.56 11.03 -4.80
C HIS A 45 0.80 10.55 -4.28
N ALA A 46 0.78 9.69 -3.28
CA ALA A 46 2.01 9.15 -2.71
C ALA A 46 2.77 8.30 -3.71
N CYS A 47 2.05 7.55 -4.53
CA CYS A 47 2.68 6.73 -5.55
C CYS A 47 3.38 7.61 -6.59
N ALA A 48 2.72 8.71 -6.99
CA ALA A 48 3.32 9.62 -7.94
C ALA A 48 4.56 10.31 -7.37
N GLU A 49 4.56 10.54 -6.07
CA GLU A 49 5.65 11.23 -5.43
C GLU A 49 6.82 10.33 -5.11
N HIS A 50 6.54 9.13 -4.63
CA HIS A 50 7.58 8.25 -4.11
C HIS A 50 7.98 7.10 -5.04
N HIS A 51 7.17 6.80 -6.04
CA HIS A 51 7.43 5.72 -6.99
C HIS A 51 7.78 4.41 -6.27
N PRO A 52 6.86 3.90 -5.45
CA PRO A 52 7.15 2.66 -4.74
C PRO A 52 7.21 1.46 -5.67
N ASP A 53 7.85 0.40 -5.23
CA ASP A 53 7.87 -0.84 -5.99
C ASP A 53 6.59 -1.63 -5.76
N MET A 54 6.00 -1.50 -4.58
CA MET A 54 4.82 -2.26 -4.21
C MET A 54 3.86 -1.38 -3.42
N VAL A 55 2.58 -1.57 -3.63
CA VAL A 55 1.53 -0.91 -2.86
C VAL A 55 0.71 -1.99 -2.17
N LEU A 56 0.67 -1.95 -0.84
CA LEU A 56 -0.24 -2.80 -0.07
C LEU A 56 -1.51 -2.00 0.09
N LEU A 57 -2.59 -2.50 -0.46
CA LEU A 57 -3.78 -1.72 -0.68
C LEU A 57 -5.00 -2.38 -0.07
N ASP A 58 -5.67 -1.68 0.82
CA ASP A 58 -6.93 -2.14 1.39
C ASP A 58 -8.02 -1.95 0.35
N ILE A 59 -8.90 -2.94 0.21
CA ILE A 59 -9.99 -2.85 -0.75
C ILE A 59 -11.03 -1.86 -0.29
N SER A 60 -11.37 -1.87 1.01
CA SER A 60 -12.45 -1.04 1.51
C SER A 60 -11.94 0.27 2.05
N MET A 61 -11.96 1.30 1.26
CA MET A 61 -11.55 2.63 1.69
C MET A 61 -12.62 3.63 1.27
N PRO A 62 -12.74 4.74 2.00
CA PRO A 62 -13.71 5.76 1.61
C PRO A 62 -13.26 6.49 0.35
N GLY A 63 -14.21 7.07 -0.34
CA GLY A 63 -13.93 7.75 -1.60
C GLY A 63 -13.78 6.73 -2.69
N ILE A 64 -12.65 6.74 -3.38
CA ILE A 64 -12.41 5.68 -4.34
C ILE A 64 -11.88 4.48 -3.56
N ASP A 65 -12.45 3.33 -3.80
CA ASP A 65 -12.07 2.14 -3.06
C ASP A 65 -10.77 1.56 -3.61
N GLY A 66 -10.34 0.45 -3.02
CA GLY A 66 -9.08 -0.15 -3.40
C GLY A 66 -9.05 -0.64 -4.84
N LEU A 67 -10.16 -1.17 -5.33
CA LEU A 67 -10.19 -1.65 -6.70
C LEU A 67 -10.05 -0.52 -7.70
N GLU A 68 -10.74 0.57 -7.43
CA GLU A 68 -10.65 1.74 -8.29
C GLU A 68 -9.24 2.35 -8.22
N THR A 69 -8.68 2.40 -7.03
CA THR A 69 -7.31 2.88 -6.85
C THR A 69 -6.34 2.02 -7.64
N ALA A 70 -6.51 0.71 -7.60
CA ALA A 70 -5.64 -0.20 -8.34
C ALA A 70 -5.73 0.04 -9.84
N ARG A 71 -6.91 0.37 -10.35
CA ARG A 71 -7.04 0.67 -11.76
C ARG A 71 -6.22 1.87 -12.15
N HIS A 72 -6.22 2.91 -11.34
CA HIS A 72 -5.43 4.08 -11.62
C HIS A 72 -3.94 3.78 -11.50
N LEU A 73 -3.56 2.96 -10.51
CA LEU A 73 -2.16 2.60 -10.34
C LEU A 73 -1.63 1.82 -11.52
N ALA A 74 -2.50 1.08 -12.20
CA ALA A 74 -2.09 0.29 -13.34
C ALA A 74 -1.63 1.15 -14.51
N GLU A 75 -1.93 2.44 -14.48
CA GLU A 75 -1.53 3.34 -15.55
C GLU A 75 -0.23 4.08 -15.24
N PHE A 76 0.35 3.85 -14.08
CA PHE A 76 1.62 4.48 -13.75
C PHE A 76 2.78 3.85 -14.50
N GLU A 77 3.80 4.66 -14.75
CA GLU A 77 5.00 4.20 -15.40
C GLU A 77 6.19 4.66 -14.57
N PRO A 78 6.90 3.77 -13.94
CA PRO A 78 6.69 2.31 -13.94
C PRO A 78 5.50 1.95 -13.08
N ARG A 79 4.91 0.82 -13.38
CA ARG A 79 3.73 0.38 -12.66
C ARG A 79 4.15 -0.35 -11.38
N PRO A 80 3.63 0.04 -10.23
CA PRO A 80 3.96 -0.69 -9.02
C PRO A 80 3.19 -2.01 -8.95
N MET A 81 3.73 -2.94 -8.19
CA MET A 81 3.01 -4.16 -7.89
C MET A 81 1.94 -3.84 -6.87
N VAL A 82 0.72 -4.29 -7.07
CA VAL A 82 -0.36 -4.03 -6.14
C VAL A 82 -0.74 -5.34 -5.44
N VAL A 83 -0.74 -5.31 -4.12
CA VAL A 83 -1.13 -6.46 -3.31
C VAL A 83 -2.29 -6.00 -2.44
N PHE A 84 -3.43 -6.68 -2.58
CA PHE A 84 -4.59 -6.32 -1.77
C PHE A 84 -4.46 -6.93 -0.39
N CYS A 85 -4.71 -6.11 0.63
CA CYS A 85 -4.69 -6.55 2.00
C CYS A 85 -6.01 -6.21 2.60
N THR A 86 -6.86 -7.17 2.84
CA THR A 86 -8.11 -6.84 3.38
C THR A 86 -8.17 -7.42 4.75
N ALA A 87 -8.81 -6.67 5.62
CA ALA A 87 -8.84 -7.10 6.89
C ALA A 87 -9.98 -7.88 7.15
N TYR A 88 -10.51 -8.70 6.55
CA TYR A 88 -11.52 -9.24 6.89
C TYR A 88 -11.55 -10.31 7.47
N ASP A 89 -12.01 -10.47 8.13
CA ASP A 89 -11.98 -11.17 8.80
C ASP A 89 -12.64 -11.86 9.24
N GLN A 90 -12.55 -11.94 9.86
CA GLN A 90 -12.81 -12.55 10.66
C GLN A 90 -14.09 -12.84 10.84
N HIS A 91 -14.81 -12.29 10.66
CA HIS A 91 -16.03 -12.59 10.86
C HIS A 91 -16.47 -13.43 9.93
N ALA A 92 -15.78 -13.53 9.10
CA ALA A 92 -16.18 -14.35 8.21
C ALA A 92 -16.42 -15.61 8.70
N LEU A 93 -16.22 -15.93 9.49
CA LEU A 93 -16.35 -17.10 9.87
C LEU A 93 -17.15 -17.52 10.38
#